data_5ad2a975dc5f22bfce6264d9d30e749e
#
_entry.id   5ad2a975dc5f22bfce6264d9d30e749e
#
_cell.length_a   1.000
_cell.length_b   1.000
_cell.length_c   1.000
_cell.angle_alpha   90.00
_cell.angle_beta   90.00
_cell.angle_gamma   90.00
#
_symmetry.space_group_name_H-M   'P 1'
#
loop_
_entity.id
_entity.type
_entity.pdbx_description
1 polymer ?
#
loop_
_entity_poly.entity_id
_entity_poly.type
_entity_poly.pdbx_seq_one_letter_code
_entity_poly.pdbx_strand_id
1 'polypeptide(L)'
;MIGDRWGVTEAEITRSYPCDDVVPHPGMQVWRGVTVQVPPSGVWPWVAQIRLGPYSYDWVDNLGRSSPRRLHNLPDPVPGEPFTTALGGRRLGRIIAVSPGVDLTAEIMGAVLSYVLVPQGATTRLLLKVVMARGGIVAPLVSVGDLVMARRQLLNLAHLAERMSPSGVG
;
A
#
# COMPACT_ATOMS: atom_id res chain seq x y z
N MET A 1 -1.64 19.00 -9.04
CA MET A 1 -0.30 18.56 -9.49
C MET A 1 -0.51 17.41 -10.45
N ILE A 2 0.19 17.35 -11.57
CA ILE A 2 0.04 16.23 -12.51
C ILE A 2 0.62 14.97 -11.86
N GLY A 3 -0.20 13.90 -11.73
CA GLY A 3 0.25 12.60 -11.22
C GLY A 3 -0.03 12.30 -9.73
N ASP A 4 -0.67 13.19 -9.01
CA ASP A 4 -1.05 12.96 -7.60
C ASP A 4 -2.21 11.94 -7.45
N ARG A 5 -2.99 11.70 -8.50
CA ARG A 5 -4.16 10.83 -8.54
C ARG A 5 -4.05 9.76 -9.62
N TRP A 6 -4.34 8.51 -9.26
CA TRP A 6 -4.41 7.42 -10.22
C TRP A 6 -5.42 6.37 -9.78
N GLY A 7 -6.37 6.06 -10.65
CA GLY A 7 -7.35 5.01 -10.44
C GLY A 7 -8.36 5.28 -9.32
N VAL A 8 -8.49 6.53 -8.86
CA VAL A 8 -9.39 6.93 -7.77
C VAL A 8 -10.50 7.85 -8.27
N THR A 9 -11.64 7.80 -7.60
CA THR A 9 -12.78 8.67 -7.80
C THR A 9 -12.70 9.91 -6.91
N GLU A 10 -13.48 10.95 -7.18
CA GLU A 10 -13.56 12.14 -6.30
C GLU A 10 -14.06 11.79 -4.90
N ALA A 11 -14.99 10.86 -4.77
CA ALA A 11 -15.45 10.37 -3.47
C ALA A 11 -14.34 9.68 -2.67
N GLU A 12 -13.46 8.94 -3.34
CA GLU A 12 -12.31 8.29 -2.71
C GLU A 12 -11.22 9.30 -2.31
N ILE A 13 -11.07 10.41 -3.04
CA ILE A 13 -10.13 11.50 -2.71
C ILE A 13 -10.61 12.29 -1.49
N THR A 14 -11.90 12.57 -1.39
CA THR A 14 -12.49 13.34 -0.28
C THR A 14 -12.74 12.51 0.98
N ARG A 15 -12.57 11.19 0.88
CA ARG A 15 -12.66 10.28 2.01
C ARG A 15 -11.57 10.60 3.06
N SER A 16 -11.90 10.42 4.34
CA SER A 16 -10.90 10.43 5.42
C SER A 16 -10.09 9.14 5.43
N TYR A 17 -8.78 9.26 5.60
CA TYR A 17 -7.83 8.16 5.72
C TYR A 17 -7.10 8.23 7.07
N PRO A 18 -6.70 7.09 7.66
CA PRO A 18 -5.99 7.11 8.95
C PRO A 18 -4.69 7.93 8.95
N CYS A 19 -4.01 8.05 7.80
CA CYS A 19 -2.82 8.89 7.68
C CYS A 19 -3.11 10.40 7.83
N ASP A 20 -4.36 10.85 7.65
CA ASP A 20 -4.76 12.25 7.83
C ASP A 20 -4.68 12.67 9.30
N ASP A 21 -4.95 11.75 10.23
CA ASP A 21 -4.85 12.00 11.67
C ASP A 21 -3.37 12.13 12.11
N VAL A 22 -2.46 11.45 11.41
CA VAL A 22 -1.02 11.52 11.70
C VAL A 22 -0.38 12.79 11.12
N VAL A 23 -0.84 13.22 9.93
CA VAL A 23 -0.36 14.43 9.25
C VAL A 23 -1.56 15.32 8.86
N PRO A 24 -2.14 16.07 9.80
CA PRO A 24 -3.37 16.85 9.56
C PRO A 24 -3.23 17.94 8.49
N HIS A 25 -2.01 18.46 8.29
CA HIS A 25 -1.73 19.55 7.34
C HIS A 25 -0.60 19.13 6.38
N PRO A 26 -0.87 18.17 5.49
CA PRO A 26 0.16 17.68 4.57
C PRO A 26 0.54 18.74 3.53
N GLY A 27 1.82 18.82 3.22
CA GLY A 27 2.33 19.64 2.11
C GLY A 27 2.18 18.93 0.77
N MET A 28 2.13 17.59 0.78
CA MET A 28 1.90 16.75 -0.38
C MET A 28 0.94 15.61 -0.04
N GLN A 29 0.05 15.31 -0.98
CA GLN A 29 -0.89 14.20 -0.90
C GLN A 29 -0.96 13.47 -2.22
N VAL A 30 -1.04 12.15 -2.17
CA VAL A 30 -1.10 11.29 -3.35
C VAL A 30 -2.11 10.17 -3.11
N TRP A 31 -2.93 9.86 -4.12
CA TRP A 31 -3.93 8.80 -4.06
C TRP A 31 -3.75 7.80 -5.18
N ARG A 32 -3.91 6.53 -4.85
CA ARG A 32 -3.89 5.41 -5.78
C ARG A 32 -5.04 4.46 -5.44
N GLY A 33 -5.67 3.87 -6.45
CA GLY A 33 -6.74 2.90 -6.23
C GLY A 33 -6.82 1.88 -7.34
N VAL A 34 -7.12 0.64 -6.97
CA VAL A 34 -7.41 -0.46 -7.90
C VAL A 34 -8.62 -1.24 -7.42
N THR A 35 -9.38 -1.82 -8.35
CA THR A 35 -10.39 -2.83 -8.03
C THR A 35 -9.73 -4.20 -8.07
N VAL A 36 -9.93 -4.98 -7.01
CA VAL A 36 -9.45 -6.36 -6.89
C VAL A 36 -10.66 -7.28 -6.92
N GLN A 37 -10.64 -8.29 -7.79
CA GLN A 37 -11.77 -9.17 -8.08
C GLN A 37 -11.98 -10.27 -7.02
N VAL A 38 -11.67 -9.95 -5.77
CA VAL A 38 -11.87 -10.83 -4.60
C VAL A 38 -12.34 -9.99 -3.41
N PRO A 39 -13.02 -10.60 -2.42
CA PRO A 39 -13.43 -9.89 -1.21
C PRO A 39 -12.24 -9.46 -0.35
N PRO A 40 -12.42 -8.55 0.63
CA PRO A 40 -11.34 -8.06 1.49
C PRO A 40 -10.52 -9.16 2.17
N SER A 41 -11.14 -10.27 2.53
CA SER A 41 -10.46 -11.43 3.11
C SER A 41 -9.40 -12.06 2.18
N GLY A 42 -9.57 -11.92 0.87
CA GLY A 42 -8.58 -12.36 -0.12
C GLY A 42 -7.47 -11.32 -0.37
N VAL A 43 -7.72 -10.05 -0.10
CA VAL A 43 -6.76 -8.95 -0.30
C VAL A 43 -5.89 -8.71 0.94
N TRP A 44 -6.51 -8.75 2.13
CA TRP A 44 -5.85 -8.40 3.39
C TRP A 44 -4.54 -9.15 3.66
N PRO A 45 -4.45 -10.48 3.46
CA PRO A 45 -3.22 -11.21 3.71
C PRO A 45 -2.03 -10.68 2.90
N TRP A 46 -2.28 -10.17 1.70
CA TRP A 46 -1.26 -9.57 0.84
C TRP A 46 -0.82 -8.20 1.32
N VAL A 47 -1.75 -7.36 1.77
CA VAL A 47 -1.44 -6.07 2.40
C VAL A 47 -0.63 -6.28 3.69
N ALA A 48 -1.05 -7.23 4.53
CA ALA A 48 -0.34 -7.59 5.75
C ALA A 48 1.07 -8.14 5.47
N GLN A 49 1.30 -8.75 4.30
CA GLN A 49 2.59 -9.33 3.90
C GLN A 49 3.57 -8.33 3.27
N ILE A 50 3.21 -7.05 3.08
CA ILE A 50 4.12 -5.99 2.59
C ILE A 50 5.39 -5.90 3.44
N ARG A 51 5.33 -6.28 4.71
CA ARG A 51 6.50 -6.35 5.61
C ARG A 51 7.61 -7.30 5.14
N LEU A 52 7.32 -8.25 4.23
CA LEU A 52 8.30 -9.17 3.66
C LEU A 52 8.95 -8.66 2.37
N GLY A 53 8.36 -7.66 1.72
CA GLY A 53 8.88 -7.10 0.49
C GLY A 53 8.03 -5.98 -0.08
N PRO A 54 8.58 -5.12 -0.93
CA PRO A 54 7.89 -3.92 -1.41
C PRO A 54 6.79 -4.21 -2.45
N TYR A 55 6.79 -5.39 -3.09
CA TYR A 55 5.84 -5.77 -4.13
C TYR A 55 5.74 -4.79 -5.32
N SER A 56 6.77 -3.98 -5.54
CA SER A 56 6.85 -3.01 -6.64
C SER A 56 7.87 -3.46 -7.71
N TYR A 57 8.94 -2.73 -7.90
CA TYR A 57 10.05 -3.11 -8.78
C TYR A 57 11.16 -3.78 -7.97
N ASP A 58 11.06 -5.09 -7.73
CA ASP A 58 11.97 -5.84 -6.86
C ASP A 58 13.46 -5.67 -7.21
N TRP A 59 13.80 -5.48 -8.49
CA TRP A 59 15.18 -5.30 -8.89
C TRP A 59 15.73 -3.90 -8.57
N VAL A 60 14.86 -2.88 -8.45
CA VAL A 60 15.24 -1.52 -8.05
C VAL A 60 15.16 -1.36 -6.54
N ASP A 61 14.00 -1.73 -5.97
CA ASP A 61 13.69 -1.47 -4.56
C ASP A 61 14.32 -2.49 -3.64
N ASN A 62 14.57 -3.70 -4.13
CA ASN A 62 15.03 -4.83 -3.34
C ASN A 62 16.33 -5.45 -3.87
N LEU A 63 17.09 -4.71 -4.69
CA LEU A 63 18.38 -5.14 -5.25
C LEU A 63 18.32 -6.52 -5.90
N GLY A 64 17.24 -6.80 -6.66
CA GLY A 64 17.04 -8.06 -7.36
C GLY A 64 16.43 -9.19 -6.51
N ARG A 65 16.13 -8.97 -5.23
CA ARG A 65 15.38 -9.93 -4.41
C ARG A 65 13.90 -9.84 -4.72
N SER A 66 13.30 -10.95 -5.13
CA SER A 66 11.87 -11.00 -5.43
C SER A 66 11.03 -10.95 -4.15
N SER A 67 9.99 -10.14 -4.15
CA SER A 67 8.95 -10.18 -3.11
C SER A 67 8.25 -11.55 -3.12
N PRO A 68 7.86 -12.11 -1.96
CA PRO A 68 7.22 -13.40 -1.89
C PRO A 68 5.92 -13.45 -2.72
N ARG A 69 5.80 -14.43 -3.61
CA ARG A 69 4.61 -14.63 -4.46
C ARG A 69 3.62 -15.62 -3.88
N ARG A 70 3.85 -16.09 -2.66
CA ARG A 70 2.97 -16.99 -1.90
C ARG A 70 2.68 -16.38 -0.55
N LEU A 71 1.51 -16.67 0.01
CA LEU A 71 1.18 -16.29 1.38
C LEU A 71 1.96 -17.14 2.36
N HIS A 72 2.54 -16.49 3.35
CA HIS A 72 3.30 -17.11 4.43
C HIS A 72 2.49 -17.35 5.70
N ASN A 73 1.15 -17.12 5.65
CA ASN A 73 0.25 -17.28 6.80
C ASN A 73 0.77 -16.55 8.06
N LEU A 74 1.28 -15.34 7.87
CA LEU A 74 1.75 -14.52 8.97
C LEU A 74 0.58 -14.03 9.83
N PRO A 75 0.78 -13.86 11.13
CA PRO A 75 -0.19 -13.18 11.96
C PRO A 75 -0.39 -11.75 11.46
N ASP A 76 -1.50 -11.12 11.84
CA ASP A 76 -1.73 -9.73 11.51
C ASP A 76 -0.57 -8.86 12.01
N PRO A 77 -0.16 -7.84 11.24
CA PRO A 77 0.87 -6.92 11.68
C PRO A 77 0.38 -6.12 12.89
N VAL A 78 1.32 -5.72 13.74
CA VAL A 78 1.02 -4.89 14.89
C VAL A 78 1.77 -3.56 14.83
N PRO A 79 1.24 -2.48 15.43
CA PRO A 79 1.95 -1.20 15.52
C PRO A 79 3.33 -1.36 16.14
N GLY A 80 4.33 -0.68 15.57
CA GLY A 80 5.73 -0.76 15.97
C GLY A 80 6.58 -1.74 15.16
N GLU A 81 5.98 -2.69 14.46
CA GLU A 81 6.71 -3.58 13.55
C GLU A 81 7.27 -2.82 12.33
N PRO A 82 8.35 -3.30 11.71
CA PRO A 82 8.83 -2.78 10.44
C PRO A 82 7.75 -2.85 9.36
N PHE A 83 7.60 -1.78 8.59
CA PHE A 83 6.58 -1.72 7.55
C PHE A 83 6.90 -2.62 6.36
N THR A 84 8.15 -2.60 5.90
CA THR A 84 8.57 -3.42 4.75
C THR A 84 10.03 -3.85 4.87
N THR A 85 10.41 -4.80 4.02
CA THR A 85 11.79 -5.24 3.86
C THR A 85 12.21 -4.95 2.43
N ALA A 86 13.20 -4.09 2.24
CA ALA A 86 13.69 -3.65 0.94
C ALA A 86 15.21 -3.48 0.96
N LEU A 87 15.80 -2.94 -0.10
CA LEU A 87 17.23 -2.63 -0.21
C LEU A 87 18.15 -3.79 0.21
N GLY A 88 17.87 -4.99 -0.30
CA GLY A 88 18.68 -6.18 -0.01
C GLY A 88 18.40 -6.83 1.34
N GLY A 89 17.23 -6.62 1.92
CA GLY A 89 16.79 -7.26 3.16
C GLY A 89 16.81 -6.33 4.39
N ARG A 90 16.95 -5.02 4.19
CA ARG A 90 16.82 -4.03 5.27
C ARG A 90 15.36 -3.84 5.64
N ARG A 91 15.08 -3.81 6.92
CA ARG A 91 13.77 -3.45 7.47
C ARG A 91 13.62 -1.93 7.41
N LEU A 92 12.56 -1.45 6.78
CA LEU A 92 12.32 -0.03 6.55
C LEU A 92 10.93 0.38 7.04
N GLY A 93 10.87 1.61 7.53
CA GLY A 93 9.62 2.19 8.03
C GLY A 93 9.10 1.50 9.28
N ARG A 94 7.93 1.93 9.71
CA ARG A 94 7.26 1.42 10.90
C ARG A 94 5.74 1.44 10.70
N ILE A 95 5.07 0.39 11.13
CA ILE A 95 3.61 0.33 11.17
C ILE A 95 3.13 1.19 12.32
N ILE A 96 2.18 2.10 12.06
CA ILE A 96 1.60 3.02 13.03
C ILE A 96 0.28 2.48 13.58
N ALA A 97 -0.59 2.01 12.69
CA ALA A 97 -1.92 1.53 13.04
C ALA A 97 -2.35 0.41 12.11
N VAL A 98 -3.17 -0.50 12.63
CA VAL A 98 -3.73 -1.63 11.88
C VAL A 98 -5.16 -1.87 12.34
N SER A 99 -6.08 -1.98 11.39
CA SER A 99 -7.41 -2.55 11.58
C SER A 99 -7.51 -3.78 10.66
N PRO A 100 -7.31 -5.00 11.16
CA PRO A 100 -7.23 -6.20 10.34
C PRO A 100 -8.41 -6.35 9.39
N GLY A 101 -8.11 -6.59 8.11
CA GLY A 101 -9.12 -6.67 7.05
C GLY A 101 -9.67 -5.34 6.54
N VAL A 102 -9.31 -4.22 7.15
CA VAL A 102 -9.84 -2.87 6.85
C VAL A 102 -8.76 -1.92 6.40
N ASP A 103 -7.74 -1.67 7.22
CA ASP A 103 -6.68 -0.73 6.90
C ASP A 103 -5.34 -1.05 7.59
N LEU A 104 -4.27 -0.51 6.99
CA LEU A 104 -2.92 -0.51 7.55
C LEU A 104 -2.29 0.84 7.28
N THR A 105 -1.79 1.48 8.33
CA THR A 105 -1.09 2.76 8.24
C THR A 105 0.35 2.61 8.71
N ALA A 106 1.27 3.19 7.96
CA ALA A 106 2.70 3.11 8.24
C ALA A 106 3.42 4.41 7.89
N GLU A 107 4.60 4.58 8.45
CA GLU A 107 5.54 5.64 8.07
C GLU A 107 6.79 5.05 7.43
N ILE A 108 7.30 5.71 6.41
CA ILE A 108 8.55 5.36 5.74
C ILE A 108 9.19 6.59 5.10
N MET A 109 10.47 6.83 5.36
CA MET A 109 11.25 7.92 4.75
C MET A 109 10.58 9.31 4.82
N GLY A 110 9.89 9.61 5.92
CA GLY A 110 9.20 10.89 6.14
C GLY A 110 7.83 11.00 5.48
N ALA A 111 7.35 9.95 4.83
CA ALA A 111 5.98 9.83 4.36
C ALA A 111 5.15 8.98 5.32
N VAL A 112 3.87 9.30 5.46
CA VAL A 112 2.86 8.47 6.11
C VAL A 112 1.89 7.99 5.05
N LEU A 113 1.57 6.70 5.08
CA LEU A 113 0.71 6.08 4.08
C LEU A 113 -0.35 5.19 4.73
N SER A 114 -1.52 5.11 4.11
CA SER A 114 -2.60 4.22 4.53
C SER A 114 -3.10 3.39 3.35
N TYR A 115 -3.07 2.06 3.51
CA TYR A 115 -3.82 1.14 2.67
C TYR A 115 -5.20 0.96 3.27
N VAL A 116 -6.24 1.09 2.45
CA VAL A 116 -7.64 0.93 2.88
C VAL A 116 -8.36 -0.03 1.94
N LEU A 117 -9.02 -1.01 2.51
CA LEU A 117 -9.84 -1.98 1.80
C LEU A 117 -11.31 -1.58 1.92
N VAL A 118 -11.94 -1.26 0.80
CA VAL A 118 -13.37 -0.92 0.77
C VAL A 118 -14.12 -2.06 0.08
N PRO A 119 -14.97 -2.79 0.81
CA PRO A 119 -15.77 -3.86 0.23
C PRO A 119 -16.73 -3.31 -0.84
N GLN A 120 -16.84 -4.02 -1.96
CA GLN A 120 -17.80 -3.74 -3.03
C GLN A 120 -18.45 -5.08 -3.48
N GLY A 121 -19.37 -5.62 -2.69
CA GLY A 121 -19.93 -6.94 -2.94
C GLY A 121 -18.86 -8.04 -2.91
N ALA A 122 -18.66 -8.72 -4.02
CA ALA A 122 -17.65 -9.78 -4.16
C ALA A 122 -16.23 -9.24 -4.47
N THR A 123 -16.08 -7.94 -4.66
CA THR A 123 -14.83 -7.29 -5.00
C THR A 123 -14.37 -6.34 -3.88
N THR A 124 -13.14 -5.83 -4.01
CA THR A 124 -12.56 -4.88 -3.07
C THR A 124 -11.95 -3.71 -3.81
N ARG A 125 -12.21 -2.48 -3.37
CA ARG A 125 -11.38 -1.34 -3.73
C ARG A 125 -10.19 -1.28 -2.78
N LEU A 126 -9.00 -1.50 -3.31
CA LEU A 126 -7.75 -1.31 -2.59
C LEU A 126 -7.25 0.12 -2.87
N LEU A 127 -7.29 0.95 -1.85
CA LEU A 127 -6.91 2.36 -1.90
C LEU A 127 -5.60 2.56 -1.15
N LEU A 128 -4.76 3.44 -1.67
CA LEU A 128 -3.54 3.92 -1.00
C LEU A 128 -3.55 5.44 -1.01
N LYS A 129 -3.43 6.04 0.16
CA LYS A 129 -3.12 7.46 0.33
C LYS A 129 -1.74 7.61 0.95
N VAL A 130 -0.93 8.51 0.39
CA VAL A 130 0.37 8.89 0.91
C VAL A 130 0.35 10.38 1.22
N VAL A 131 0.80 10.75 2.41
CA VAL A 131 0.90 12.14 2.86
C VAL A 131 2.31 12.44 3.35
N MET A 132 2.78 13.66 3.11
CA MET A 132 4.05 14.17 3.63
C MET A 132 3.85 15.54 4.23
N ALA A 133 4.52 15.83 5.35
CA ALA A 133 4.53 17.14 5.97
C ALA A 133 5.20 18.19 5.05
N ARG A 134 4.94 19.48 5.29
CA ARG A 134 5.59 20.58 4.57
C ARG A 134 7.08 20.64 4.95
N GLY A 135 7.95 20.87 3.96
CA GLY A 135 9.38 21.15 4.17
C GLY A 135 10.34 20.00 3.81
N GLY A 136 9.86 18.91 3.26
CA GLY A 136 10.74 17.86 2.71
C GLY A 136 11.42 18.33 1.42
N ILE A 137 12.74 18.58 1.48
CA ILE A 137 13.56 19.06 0.34
C ILE A 137 13.66 17.99 -0.79
N VAL A 138 13.17 16.79 -0.57
CA VAL A 138 13.32 15.64 -1.48
C VAL A 138 12.03 15.37 -2.30
N ALA A 139 11.02 16.23 -2.15
CA ALA A 139 9.67 16.01 -2.69
C ALA A 139 9.56 15.80 -4.22
N PRO A 140 10.29 16.46 -5.12
CA PRO A 140 10.05 16.26 -6.57
C PRO A 140 10.69 15.00 -7.14
N LEU A 141 11.85 14.57 -6.65
CA LEU A 141 12.56 13.38 -7.18
C LEU A 141 12.02 12.06 -6.61
N VAL A 142 11.63 12.06 -5.32
CA VAL A 142 10.95 10.92 -4.68
C VAL A 142 9.54 10.75 -5.25
N SER A 143 8.88 11.85 -5.60
CA SER A 143 7.50 11.88 -6.09
C SER A 143 7.29 11.05 -7.37
N VAL A 144 8.12 11.16 -8.39
CA VAL A 144 7.90 10.47 -9.68
C VAL A 144 8.27 8.98 -9.58
N GLY A 145 9.37 8.64 -8.91
CA GLY A 145 9.76 7.25 -8.69
C GLY A 145 8.77 6.52 -7.79
N ASP A 146 8.37 7.14 -6.67
CA ASP A 146 7.43 6.59 -5.70
C ASP A 146 6.01 6.44 -6.29
N LEU A 147 5.60 7.36 -7.16
CA LEU A 147 4.33 7.31 -7.88
C LEU A 147 4.21 6.08 -8.80
N VAL A 148 5.26 5.76 -9.54
CA VAL A 148 5.32 4.58 -10.41
C VAL A 148 5.39 3.30 -9.59
N MET A 149 6.13 3.31 -8.48
CA MET A 149 6.31 2.18 -7.58
C MET A 149 5.04 1.85 -6.82
N ALA A 150 4.34 2.83 -6.27
CA ALA A 150 3.06 2.65 -5.58
C ALA A 150 1.98 2.08 -6.50
N ARG A 151 1.89 2.56 -7.74
CA ARG A 151 0.98 2.00 -8.75
C ARG A 151 1.31 0.53 -9.03
N ARG A 152 2.59 0.23 -9.26
CA ARG A 152 3.04 -1.15 -9.55
C ARG A 152 2.76 -2.07 -8.37
N GLN A 153 2.98 -1.60 -7.16
CA GLN A 153 2.69 -2.35 -5.94
C GLN A 153 1.21 -2.73 -5.86
N LEU A 154 0.28 -1.78 -6.02
CA LEU A 154 -1.15 -2.07 -5.98
C LEU A 154 -1.57 -3.07 -7.05
N LEU A 155 -1.06 -2.93 -8.27
CA LEU A 155 -1.34 -3.87 -9.36
C LEU A 155 -0.79 -5.28 -9.07
N ASN A 156 0.39 -5.39 -8.49
CA ASN A 156 0.97 -6.68 -8.11
C ASN A 156 0.18 -7.34 -6.98
N LEU A 157 -0.20 -6.59 -5.95
CA LEU A 157 -1.02 -7.09 -4.85
C LEU A 157 -2.39 -7.59 -5.35
N ALA A 158 -3.04 -6.80 -6.22
CA ALA A 158 -4.31 -7.19 -6.85
C ALA A 158 -4.15 -8.51 -7.64
N HIS A 159 -3.15 -8.58 -8.51
CA HIS A 159 -2.89 -9.77 -9.31
C HIS A 159 -2.61 -11.03 -8.46
N LEU A 160 -1.83 -10.89 -7.40
CA LEU A 160 -1.53 -12.01 -6.50
C LEU A 160 -2.77 -12.46 -5.73
N ALA A 161 -3.60 -11.52 -5.24
CA ALA A 161 -4.84 -11.81 -4.54
C ALA A 161 -5.83 -12.56 -5.44
N GLU A 162 -6.00 -12.11 -6.68
CA GLU A 162 -6.91 -12.72 -7.66
C GLU A 162 -6.48 -14.13 -8.08
N ARG A 163 -5.17 -14.37 -8.24
CA ARG A 163 -4.64 -15.69 -8.61
C ARG A 163 -4.78 -16.75 -7.51
N MET A 164 -4.81 -16.34 -6.26
CA MET A 164 -4.94 -17.27 -5.13
C MET A 164 -6.40 -17.56 -4.75
N SER A 165 -7.34 -16.77 -5.27
CA SER A 165 -8.76 -17.10 -5.13
C SER A 165 -9.05 -18.31 -5.99
N PRO A 166 -9.57 -19.44 -5.46
CA PRO A 166 -10.02 -20.53 -6.31
C PRO A 166 -11.12 -19.96 -7.22
N SER A 167 -10.86 -19.94 -8.52
CA SER A 167 -11.87 -19.66 -9.53
C SER A 167 -13.05 -20.56 -9.21
N GLY A 168 -14.23 -19.95 -8.97
CA GLY A 168 -15.41 -20.69 -8.65
C GLY A 168 -15.58 -21.83 -9.66
N VAL A 169 -15.54 -23.04 -9.14
CA VAL A 169 -16.00 -24.20 -9.88
C VAL A 169 -17.49 -23.96 -10.13
N GLY A 170 -17.80 -23.56 -11.37
CA GLY A 170 -19.16 -23.53 -11.89
C GLY A 170 -19.66 -24.95 -12.12
#